data_4d88aaab9e883e629646a8a9673598b2
#
_entry.id   4d88aaab9e883e629646a8a9673598b2
#
_cell.length_a   1.000
_cell.length_b   1.000
_cell.length_c   1.000
_cell.angle_alpha   90.00
_cell.angle_beta   90.00
_cell.angle_gamma   90.00
#
_symmetry.space_group_name_H-M   'P 1'
#
loop_
_entity.id
_entity.type
_entity.pdbx_description
1 polymer ?
#
loop_
_entity_poly.entity_id
_entity_poly.type
_entity_poly.pdbx_seq_one_letter_code
_entity_poly.pdbx_strand_id
1 'polypeptide(L)'
;MKRFALRETVVGLSLLASLPALAAGVHQHGLAEAAVVVEGESLTVSFRAPLMDILGTEQPPADAAARVRYEDRLKQVSEPLPSEAAECRLNHATRSTVASLFPDVDAHDHDHDHGHHVDVEAEWTFQCRSPGELTRITLPFLDTFSGLTTEVVLLLPQGQGALRLAPGDTRIPLE
;
A
#
# COMPACT_ATOMS: atom_id res chain seq x y z
N MET A 1 -72.21 29.97 -10.18
CA MET A 1 -70.83 30.20 -9.69
C MET A 1 -70.24 28.87 -9.27
N LYS A 2 -69.36 28.25 -10.10
CA LYS A 2 -68.73 26.97 -9.83
C LYS A 2 -67.29 27.24 -9.38
N ARG A 3 -66.91 26.85 -8.15
CA ARG A 3 -65.56 26.96 -7.61
C ARG A 3 -64.79 25.71 -8.01
N PHE A 4 -63.72 25.87 -8.80
CA PHE A 4 -62.75 24.84 -9.09
C PHE A 4 -61.74 24.78 -7.95
N ALA A 5 -61.64 23.63 -7.28
CA ALA A 5 -60.60 23.34 -6.30
C ALA A 5 -59.36 22.79 -7.02
N LEU A 6 -58.27 23.52 -6.96
CA LEU A 6 -56.98 23.09 -7.45
C LEU A 6 -56.35 22.13 -6.44
N ARG A 7 -56.14 20.87 -6.83
CA ARG A 7 -55.40 19.87 -6.04
C ARG A 7 -53.91 20.00 -6.36
N GLU A 8 -53.16 20.48 -5.40
CA GLU A 8 -51.69 20.46 -5.49
C GLU A 8 -51.17 19.05 -5.19
N THR A 9 -50.54 18.45 -6.19
CA THR A 9 -49.86 17.15 -6.04
C THR A 9 -48.39 17.43 -5.68
N VAL A 10 -48.04 17.21 -4.41
CA VAL A 10 -46.64 17.27 -3.94
C VAL A 10 -45.93 15.98 -4.37
N VAL A 11 -45.04 16.08 -5.35
CA VAL A 11 -44.17 15.00 -5.75
C VAL A 11 -42.94 15.02 -4.81
N GLY A 12 -42.90 14.10 -3.87
CA GLY A 12 -41.78 13.90 -2.97
C GLY A 12 -40.59 13.27 -3.72
N LEU A 13 -39.54 14.05 -3.97
CA LEU A 13 -38.29 13.60 -4.54
C LEU A 13 -37.45 12.91 -3.45
N SER A 14 -37.51 11.57 -3.38
CA SER A 14 -36.66 10.78 -2.47
C SER A 14 -35.21 10.77 -2.99
N LEU A 15 -34.34 11.56 -2.37
CA LEU A 15 -32.90 11.47 -2.57
C LEU A 15 -32.41 10.16 -1.91
N LEU A 16 -32.13 9.13 -2.73
CA LEU A 16 -31.38 7.96 -2.31
C LEU A 16 -29.90 8.38 -2.17
N ALA A 17 -29.47 8.64 -0.95
CA ALA A 17 -28.08 8.81 -0.62
C ALA A 17 -27.37 7.44 -0.76
N SER A 18 -26.67 7.22 -1.88
CA SER A 18 -25.75 6.10 -2.04
C SER A 18 -24.54 6.33 -1.13
N LEU A 19 -24.51 5.64 0.01
CA LEU A 19 -23.31 5.54 0.84
C LEU A 19 -22.25 4.77 0.06
N PRO A 20 -21.02 5.29 -0.07
CA PRO A 20 -19.93 4.49 -0.61
C PRO A 20 -19.74 3.30 0.33
N ALA A 21 -19.92 2.09 -0.17
CA ALA A 21 -19.47 0.90 0.52
C ALA A 21 -17.94 0.99 0.59
N LEU A 22 -17.41 1.17 1.79
CA LEU A 22 -16.00 0.93 2.05
C LEU A 22 -15.79 -0.56 1.80
N ALA A 23 -15.28 -0.91 0.62
CA ALA A 23 -14.83 -2.26 0.36
C ALA A 23 -13.69 -2.52 1.34
N ALA A 24 -13.94 -3.37 2.35
CA ALA A 24 -12.87 -3.97 3.12
C ALA A 24 -11.93 -4.63 2.10
N GLY A 25 -10.65 -4.21 2.09
CA GLY A 25 -9.70 -4.67 1.10
C GLY A 25 -9.64 -6.21 1.13
N VAL A 26 -10.12 -6.83 0.07
CA VAL A 26 -9.93 -8.27 -0.12
C VAL A 26 -8.47 -8.42 -0.53
N HIS A 27 -7.64 -8.97 0.38
CA HIS A 27 -6.25 -9.29 0.06
C HIS A 27 -6.24 -10.30 -1.09
N GLN A 28 -5.60 -9.91 -2.17
CA GLN A 28 -5.45 -10.76 -3.35
C GLN A 28 -3.99 -11.17 -3.46
N HIS A 29 -3.71 -12.47 -3.34
CA HIS A 29 -2.36 -13.00 -3.55
C HIS A 29 -1.82 -12.59 -4.92
N GLY A 30 -0.55 -12.27 -4.99
CA GLY A 30 0.12 -11.78 -6.19
C GLY A 30 -0.14 -10.31 -6.51
N LEU A 31 -0.86 -9.57 -5.62
CA LEU A 31 -1.13 -8.15 -5.78
C LEU A 31 -0.53 -7.35 -4.62
N ALA A 32 0.38 -6.46 -4.95
CA ALA A 32 0.94 -5.48 -4.03
C ALA A 32 0.44 -4.07 -4.36
N GLU A 33 0.51 -3.19 -3.40
CA GLU A 33 0.19 -1.77 -3.53
C GLU A 33 1.42 -0.93 -3.20
N ALA A 34 1.61 0.15 -3.92
CA ALA A 34 2.61 1.16 -3.63
C ALA A 34 2.02 2.56 -3.78
N ALA A 35 2.52 3.51 -3.03
CA ALA A 35 2.23 4.92 -3.27
C ALA A 35 3.53 5.73 -3.30
N VAL A 36 3.56 6.71 -4.19
CA VAL A 36 4.64 7.69 -4.30
C VAL A 36 4.04 9.07 -4.12
N VAL A 37 4.47 9.77 -3.08
CA VAL A 37 4.01 11.11 -2.74
C VAL A 37 5.19 12.07 -2.79
N VAL A 38 5.07 13.14 -3.57
CA VAL A 38 6.07 14.22 -3.65
C VAL A 38 5.44 15.53 -3.17
N GLU A 39 5.95 16.08 -2.06
CA GLU A 39 5.52 17.33 -1.47
C GLU A 39 6.74 18.24 -1.21
N GLY A 40 6.89 19.25 -2.05
CA GLY A 40 8.06 20.12 -2.01
C GLY A 40 9.36 19.32 -2.23
N GLU A 41 10.25 19.31 -1.23
CA GLU A 41 11.50 18.53 -1.25
C GLU A 41 11.37 17.13 -0.63
N SER A 42 10.20 16.77 -0.11
CA SER A 42 9.93 15.49 0.51
C SER A 42 9.40 14.49 -0.53
N LEU A 43 9.98 13.29 -0.54
CA LEU A 43 9.48 12.13 -1.27
C LEU A 43 9.16 11.04 -0.26
N THR A 44 7.92 10.56 -0.25
CA THR A 44 7.50 9.38 0.50
C THR A 44 7.14 8.26 -0.46
N VAL A 45 7.67 7.08 -0.20
CA VAL A 45 7.32 5.85 -0.90
C VAL A 45 6.80 4.87 0.12
N SER A 46 5.57 4.38 -0.06
CA SER A 46 5.00 3.29 0.74
C SER A 46 4.79 2.06 -0.12
N PHE A 47 4.87 0.91 0.52
CA PHE A 47 4.66 -0.40 -0.11
C PHE A 47 3.89 -1.31 0.85
N ARG A 48 2.96 -2.09 0.31
CA ARG A 48 2.19 -3.10 1.03
C ARG A 48 1.98 -4.32 0.14
N ALA A 49 2.16 -5.50 0.70
CA ALA A 49 1.92 -6.76 0.01
C ALA A 49 1.44 -7.83 0.99
N PRO A 50 0.61 -8.80 0.54
CA PRO A 50 0.18 -9.92 1.37
C PRO A 50 1.37 -10.67 1.97
N LEU A 51 1.26 -11.03 3.24
CA LEU A 51 2.30 -11.75 3.98
C LEU A 51 2.74 -13.04 3.28
N MET A 52 1.78 -13.78 2.72
CA MET A 52 2.02 -15.00 1.96
C MET A 52 2.96 -14.76 0.78
N ASP A 53 2.84 -13.65 0.08
CA ASP A 53 3.64 -13.35 -1.12
C ASP A 53 5.10 -12.98 -0.75
N ILE A 54 5.29 -12.44 0.46
CA ILE A 54 6.63 -12.07 0.96
C ILE A 54 7.29 -13.22 1.71
N LEU A 55 6.61 -13.86 2.66
CA LEU A 55 7.17 -14.92 3.50
C LEU A 55 6.93 -16.34 2.95
N GLY A 56 5.95 -16.53 2.06
CA GLY A 56 5.50 -17.84 1.60
C GLY A 56 4.62 -18.56 2.61
N THR A 57 4.17 -17.88 3.67
CA THR A 57 3.32 -18.42 4.73
C THR A 57 2.63 -17.31 5.50
N GLU A 58 1.49 -17.59 6.11
CA GLU A 58 0.80 -16.71 7.06
C GLU A 58 0.92 -17.22 8.51
N GLN A 59 1.63 -18.34 8.72
CA GLN A 59 1.80 -18.92 10.03
C GLN A 59 2.95 -18.25 10.81
N PRO A 60 2.83 -18.09 12.13
CA PRO A 60 3.92 -17.61 12.96
C PRO A 60 5.14 -18.54 12.87
N PRO A 61 6.36 -18.02 13.12
CA PRO A 61 7.56 -18.84 13.09
C PRO A 61 7.52 -19.91 14.16
N ALA A 62 7.68 -21.19 13.75
CA ALA A 62 7.61 -22.35 14.65
C ALA A 62 8.79 -22.43 15.63
N ASP A 63 9.92 -21.82 15.32
CA ASP A 63 11.15 -21.85 16.11
C ASP A 63 12.05 -20.64 15.82
N ALA A 64 13.15 -20.52 16.55
CA ALA A 64 14.11 -19.44 16.39
C ALA A 64 14.75 -19.41 14.98
N ALA A 65 14.97 -20.56 14.36
CA ALA A 65 15.53 -20.62 13.01
C ALA A 65 14.52 -20.15 11.97
N ALA A 66 13.24 -20.47 12.12
CA ALA A 66 12.17 -19.93 11.29
C ALA A 66 12.05 -18.42 11.45
N ARG A 67 12.14 -17.90 12.67
CA ARG A 67 12.14 -16.46 12.95
C ARG A 67 13.26 -15.73 12.17
N VAL A 68 14.49 -16.26 12.24
CA VAL A 68 15.63 -15.69 11.51
C VAL A 68 15.38 -15.68 9.99
N ARG A 69 14.86 -16.78 9.43
CA ARG A 69 14.51 -16.84 8.01
C ARG A 69 13.46 -15.78 7.61
N TYR A 70 12.46 -15.56 8.45
CA TYR A 70 11.42 -14.54 8.20
C TYR A 70 12.01 -13.12 8.26
N GLU A 71 12.85 -12.84 9.28
CA GLU A 71 13.54 -11.55 9.38
C GLU A 71 14.42 -11.28 8.15
N ASP A 72 15.17 -12.29 7.68
CA ASP A 72 16.00 -12.17 6.49
C ASP A 72 15.17 -11.99 5.21
N ARG A 73 13.99 -12.60 5.15
CA ARG A 73 13.08 -12.41 4.01
C ARG A 73 12.46 -11.01 4.02
N LEU A 74 12.05 -10.49 5.17
CA LEU A 74 11.55 -9.12 5.32
C LEU A 74 12.60 -8.06 4.97
N LYS A 75 13.88 -8.29 5.28
CA LYS A 75 14.99 -7.40 4.91
C LYS A 75 15.16 -7.26 3.39
N GLN A 76 14.67 -8.24 2.61
CA GLN A 76 14.73 -8.17 1.15
C GLN A 76 13.76 -7.12 0.56
N VAL A 77 12.75 -6.67 1.32
CA VAL A 77 11.96 -5.47 0.99
C VAL A 77 12.84 -4.26 1.26
N SER A 78 13.72 -3.98 0.31
CA SER A 78 14.81 -3.01 0.41
C SER A 78 14.38 -1.59 0.04
N GLU A 79 15.26 -0.63 0.31
CA GLU A 79 15.05 0.79 0.02
C GLU A 79 14.79 1.05 -1.47
N PRO A 80 13.78 1.88 -1.82
CA PRO A 80 13.59 2.40 -3.16
C PRO A 80 14.76 3.26 -3.62
N LEU A 81 14.97 3.31 -4.93
CA LEU A 81 16.04 4.11 -5.55
C LEU A 81 15.40 5.22 -6.39
N PRO A 82 15.33 6.47 -5.88
CA PRO A 82 14.98 7.65 -6.67
C PRO A 82 16.02 7.92 -7.78
N SER A 83 15.62 8.63 -8.85
CA SER A 83 16.57 9.07 -9.88
C SER A 83 17.70 9.91 -9.26
N GLU A 84 18.96 9.62 -9.63
CA GLU A 84 20.15 10.25 -9.03
C GLU A 84 20.15 11.78 -9.14
N ALA A 85 19.65 12.31 -10.26
CA ALA A 85 19.59 13.76 -10.50
C ALA A 85 18.73 14.52 -9.47
N ALA A 86 17.79 13.84 -8.81
CA ALA A 86 16.97 14.43 -7.74
C ALA A 86 17.74 14.63 -6.43
N GLU A 87 18.95 14.04 -6.29
CA GLU A 87 19.81 14.12 -5.10
C GLU A 87 19.06 13.84 -3.79
N CYS A 88 18.25 12.76 -3.80
CA CYS A 88 17.47 12.34 -2.63
C CYS A 88 18.34 11.59 -1.63
N ARG A 89 18.12 11.86 -0.33
CA ARG A 89 18.74 11.14 0.78
C ARG A 89 17.66 10.56 1.67
N LEU A 90 17.80 9.30 2.03
CA LEU A 90 16.90 8.65 2.98
C LEU A 90 16.96 9.40 4.33
N ASN A 91 15.80 9.81 4.81
CA ASN A 91 15.63 10.50 6.10
C ASN A 91 15.03 9.54 7.15
N HIS A 92 14.06 8.73 6.74
CA HIS A 92 13.37 7.79 7.62
C HIS A 92 12.92 6.55 6.85
N ALA A 93 12.93 5.41 7.54
CA ALA A 93 12.38 4.16 7.00
C ALA A 93 11.71 3.36 8.13
N THR A 94 10.53 2.85 7.84
CA THR A 94 9.83 1.86 8.65
C THR A 94 9.57 0.62 7.83
N ARG A 95 9.43 -0.52 8.49
CA ARG A 95 9.16 -1.79 7.84
C ARG A 95 8.59 -2.76 8.84
N SER A 96 7.67 -3.62 8.39
CA SER A 96 7.18 -4.75 9.19
C SER A 96 8.33 -5.60 9.70
N THR A 97 8.20 -6.04 10.95
CA THR A 97 9.12 -6.96 11.62
C THR A 97 8.36 -8.25 11.96
N VAL A 98 9.08 -9.33 12.26
CA VAL A 98 8.42 -10.56 12.71
C VAL A 98 7.58 -10.30 13.97
N ALA A 99 8.04 -9.43 14.87
CA ALA A 99 7.31 -9.09 16.09
C ALA A 99 6.04 -8.26 15.81
N SER A 100 6.04 -7.37 14.80
CA SER A 100 4.84 -6.60 14.43
C SER A 100 3.82 -7.43 13.65
N LEU A 101 4.27 -8.42 12.89
CA LEU A 101 3.41 -9.31 12.10
C LEU A 101 2.77 -10.41 12.95
N PHE A 102 3.45 -10.84 14.02
CA PHE A 102 3.01 -11.90 14.92
C PHE A 102 3.15 -11.44 16.39
N PRO A 103 2.28 -10.51 16.83
CA PRO A 103 2.45 -9.83 18.12
C PRO A 103 2.34 -10.73 19.35
N ASP A 104 1.67 -11.88 19.29
CA ASP A 104 1.40 -12.72 20.47
C ASP A 104 1.46 -14.22 20.16
N VAL A 105 2.67 -14.77 20.12
CA VAL A 105 2.83 -16.23 20.18
C VAL A 105 2.73 -16.74 21.63
N ASP A 106 2.74 -15.84 22.63
CA ASP A 106 2.77 -16.19 24.07
C ASP A 106 1.47 -15.87 24.85
N ALA A 107 0.44 -15.28 24.24
CA ALA A 107 -0.82 -15.02 24.90
C ALA A 107 -1.84 -16.13 24.60
N HIS A 108 -2.03 -17.03 25.55
CA HIS A 108 -3.14 -17.97 25.56
C HIS A 108 -4.46 -17.23 25.79
N ASP A 109 -5.08 -16.70 24.75
CA ASP A 109 -6.48 -16.29 24.80
C ASP A 109 -7.23 -16.85 23.59
N HIS A 110 -8.15 -17.76 23.92
CA HIS A 110 -9.08 -18.38 23.01
C HIS A 110 -10.22 -17.42 22.74
N ASP A 111 -10.15 -16.58 21.71
CA ASP A 111 -11.35 -16.04 21.11
C ASP A 111 -11.17 -15.61 19.65
N HIS A 112 -11.92 -16.35 18.81
CA HIS A 112 -12.36 -16.00 17.45
C HIS A 112 -11.27 -15.77 16.39
N ASP A 113 -10.93 -16.89 15.74
CA ASP A 113 -10.35 -17.00 14.41
C ASP A 113 -11.13 -16.18 13.36
N HIS A 114 -10.93 -14.88 13.34
CA HIS A 114 -11.10 -14.07 12.16
C HIS A 114 -9.73 -14.06 11.50
N GLY A 115 -9.57 -14.82 10.42
CA GLY A 115 -8.35 -14.85 9.63
C GLY A 115 -7.91 -13.42 9.29
N HIS A 116 -7.09 -12.84 10.14
CA HIS A 116 -6.45 -11.56 9.90
C HIS A 116 -5.40 -11.80 8.83
N HIS A 117 -5.78 -11.55 7.58
CA HIS A 117 -4.80 -11.43 6.52
C HIS A 117 -3.90 -10.25 6.88
N VAL A 118 -2.65 -10.53 7.15
CA VAL A 118 -1.65 -9.54 7.54
C VAL A 118 -0.83 -9.18 6.32
N ASP A 119 -0.60 -7.90 6.14
CA ASP A 119 0.28 -7.37 5.08
C ASP A 119 1.66 -7.06 5.63
N VAL A 120 2.66 -7.25 4.78
CA VAL A 120 3.98 -6.66 4.96
C VAL A 120 3.92 -5.22 4.47
N GLU A 121 4.25 -4.30 5.35
CA GLU A 121 4.28 -2.87 5.06
C GLU A 121 5.68 -2.30 5.20
N ALA A 122 6.00 -1.34 4.35
CA ALA A 122 7.22 -0.57 4.44
C ALA A 122 6.97 0.87 3.94
N GLU A 123 7.65 1.82 4.55
CA GLU A 123 7.61 3.22 4.16
C GLU A 123 9.01 3.84 4.25
N TRP A 124 9.34 4.66 3.27
CA TRP A 124 10.60 5.38 3.19
C TRP A 124 10.31 6.85 2.89
N THR A 125 10.91 7.74 3.66
CA THR A 125 10.85 9.18 3.44
C THR A 125 12.24 9.69 3.09
N PHE A 126 12.33 10.40 1.98
CA PHE A 126 13.55 11.01 1.47
C PHE A 126 13.44 12.52 1.49
N GLN A 127 14.57 13.19 1.66
CA GLN A 127 14.77 14.61 1.39
C GLN A 127 15.53 14.76 0.09
N CYS A 128 14.91 15.38 -0.92
CA CYS A 128 15.46 15.57 -2.25
C CYS A 128 15.89 17.03 -2.44
N ARG A 129 17.12 17.24 -2.88
CA ARG A 129 17.62 18.61 -3.12
C ARG A 129 17.08 19.19 -4.43
N SER A 130 16.86 18.35 -5.41
CA SER A 130 16.40 18.72 -6.75
C SER A 130 15.13 17.91 -7.12
N PRO A 131 13.98 18.11 -6.44
CA PRO A 131 12.79 17.31 -6.64
C PRO A 131 12.21 17.42 -8.07
N GLY A 132 12.48 18.50 -8.79
CA GLY A 132 12.11 18.67 -10.20
C GLY A 132 12.84 17.71 -11.16
N GLU A 133 13.94 17.09 -10.73
CA GLU A 133 14.68 16.08 -11.49
C GLU A 133 14.27 14.64 -11.15
N LEU A 134 13.21 14.49 -10.36
CA LEU A 134 12.68 13.20 -9.96
C LEU A 134 11.81 12.61 -11.07
N THR A 135 12.39 11.83 -11.96
CA THR A 135 11.74 11.26 -13.15
C THR A 135 11.30 9.80 -12.97
N ARG A 136 11.85 9.11 -11.97
CA ARG A 136 11.49 7.71 -11.68
C ARG A 136 11.85 7.30 -10.24
N ILE A 137 11.16 6.28 -9.78
CA ILE A 137 11.54 5.48 -8.60
C ILE A 137 11.75 4.04 -9.06
N THR A 138 12.83 3.39 -8.58
CA THR A 138 13.04 1.97 -8.77
C THR A 138 12.79 1.25 -7.45
N LEU A 139 12.02 0.15 -7.48
CA LEU A 139 11.77 -0.76 -6.36
C LEU A 139 12.56 -2.05 -6.59
N PRO A 140 13.85 -2.12 -6.22
CA PRO A 140 14.73 -3.23 -6.62
C PRO A 140 14.28 -4.57 -6.04
N PHE A 141 13.58 -4.56 -4.92
CA PHE A 141 13.05 -5.76 -4.28
C PHE A 141 11.97 -6.48 -5.09
N LEU A 142 11.32 -5.83 -6.06
CA LEU A 142 10.36 -6.50 -6.94
C LEU A 142 11.03 -7.54 -7.86
N ASP A 143 12.34 -7.45 -8.11
CA ASP A 143 13.10 -8.52 -8.76
C ASP A 143 13.13 -9.81 -7.90
N THR A 144 13.21 -9.66 -6.58
CA THR A 144 13.19 -10.78 -5.64
C THR A 144 11.77 -11.35 -5.47
N PHE A 145 10.76 -10.48 -5.50
CA PHE A 145 9.35 -10.82 -5.41
C PHE A 145 8.67 -10.74 -6.78
N SER A 146 9.29 -11.36 -7.77
CA SER A 146 8.94 -11.23 -9.19
C SER A 146 7.57 -11.80 -9.58
N GLY A 147 6.83 -12.42 -8.66
CA GLY A 147 5.45 -12.85 -8.86
C GLY A 147 4.41 -11.76 -8.59
N LEU A 148 4.83 -10.62 -8.02
CA LEU A 148 3.91 -9.54 -7.66
C LEU A 148 3.56 -8.65 -8.85
N THR A 149 2.27 -8.45 -9.07
CA THR A 149 1.74 -7.28 -9.76
C THR A 149 1.66 -6.15 -8.74
N THR A 150 2.13 -4.94 -9.04
CA THR A 150 2.08 -3.83 -8.10
C THR A 150 1.22 -2.69 -8.64
N GLU A 151 0.13 -2.37 -7.95
CA GLU A 151 -0.67 -1.18 -8.21
C GLU A 151 -0.01 0.02 -7.55
N VAL A 152 0.23 1.08 -8.32
CA VAL A 152 0.95 2.27 -7.86
C VAL A 152 0.05 3.49 -7.96
N VAL A 153 -0.08 4.21 -6.85
CA VAL A 153 -0.72 5.53 -6.80
C VAL A 153 0.36 6.60 -6.76
N LEU A 154 0.21 7.61 -7.60
CA LEU A 154 1.10 8.76 -7.67
C LEU A 154 0.38 10.01 -7.19
N LEU A 155 0.95 10.70 -6.21
CA LEU A 155 0.54 12.02 -5.75
C LEU A 155 1.73 12.97 -5.95
N LEU A 156 1.71 13.67 -7.08
CA LEU A 156 2.82 14.49 -7.53
C LEU A 156 2.39 15.98 -7.56
N PRO A 157 3.33 16.93 -7.50
CA PRO A 157 3.00 18.37 -7.60
C PRO A 157 2.18 18.76 -8.84
N GLN A 158 2.38 18.04 -9.95
CA GLN A 158 1.66 18.26 -11.21
C GLN A 158 0.30 17.55 -11.30
N GLY A 159 -0.04 16.66 -10.34
CA GLY A 159 -1.32 15.95 -10.32
C GLY A 159 -1.26 14.56 -9.74
N GLN A 160 -2.37 13.85 -9.88
CA GLN A 160 -2.52 12.48 -9.42
C GLN A 160 -2.48 11.52 -10.60
N GLY A 161 -1.91 10.34 -10.39
CA GLY A 161 -1.87 9.26 -11.37
C GLY A 161 -1.97 7.90 -10.72
N ALA A 162 -2.18 6.88 -11.53
CA ALA A 162 -2.08 5.50 -11.14
C ALA A 162 -1.52 4.68 -12.31
N LEU A 163 -0.73 3.68 -11.97
CA LEU A 163 -0.20 2.72 -12.95
C LEU A 163 -0.10 1.34 -12.31
N ARG A 164 0.11 0.34 -13.15
CA ARG A 164 0.32 -1.04 -12.70
C ARG A 164 1.65 -1.54 -13.25
N LEU A 165 2.52 -2.01 -12.37
CA LEU A 165 3.72 -2.74 -12.73
C LEU A 165 3.38 -4.21 -12.93
N ALA A 166 3.77 -4.77 -14.08
CA ALA A 166 3.67 -6.20 -14.30
C ALA A 166 4.70 -6.96 -13.44
N PRO A 167 4.50 -8.27 -13.21
CA PRO A 167 5.48 -9.10 -12.52
C PRO A 167 6.88 -8.96 -13.12
N GLY A 168 7.87 -8.61 -12.27
CA GLY A 168 9.25 -8.37 -12.68
C GLY A 168 9.56 -6.91 -13.10
N ASP A 169 8.56 -6.05 -13.27
CA ASP A 169 8.79 -4.62 -13.46
C ASP A 169 9.15 -3.97 -12.13
N THR A 170 10.25 -3.20 -12.13
CA THR A 170 10.75 -2.55 -10.90
C THR A 170 10.67 -1.03 -10.97
N ARG A 171 10.30 -0.44 -12.11
CA ARG A 171 10.42 0.99 -12.37
C ARG A 171 9.07 1.70 -12.42
N ILE A 172 8.95 2.73 -11.60
CA ILE A 172 7.81 3.64 -11.56
C ILE A 172 8.22 4.93 -12.27
N PRO A 173 7.72 5.23 -13.49
CA PRO A 173 7.92 6.54 -14.12
C PRO A 173 7.09 7.60 -13.40
N LEU A 174 7.59 8.84 -13.31
CA LEU A 174 6.95 9.98 -12.64
C LEU A 174 6.66 11.15 -13.62
N GLU A 175 6.71 10.89 -14.93
CA GLU A 175 6.43 11.86 -15.99
C GLU A 175 4.99 11.78 -16.46
#